data_d8bff97fa73e13d811b9198ae3a50fb0
#
_entry.id   d8bff97fa73e13d811b9198ae3a50fb0
#
_cell.length_a   1.000
_cell.length_b   1.000
_cell.length_c   1.000
_cell.angle_alpha   90.00
_cell.angle_beta   90.00
_cell.angle_gamma   90.00
#
_symmetry.space_group_name_H-M   'P 1'
#
loop_
_entity.id
_entity.type
_entity.pdbx_description
1 polymer ?
#
loop_
_entity_poly.entity_id
_entity_poly.type
_entity_poly.pdbx_seq_one_letter_code
_entity_poly.pdbx_strand_id
1 'polypeptide(L)'
;NPDASAEKFRMEIKRLTGKNVAVIICDTYSRPFRRGQVNFAIGVSGIKPLKDYRGKRDLFGYVLKVKTVAVADEIAAAAELLMGQAAEATPVVIFKGLQGIVEYCEESSVKELEITREEDLFRNAL
;
A
#
# COMPACT_ATOMS: atom_id res chain seq x y z
N ASN A 1 15.17 4.75 4.71
CA ASN A 1 13.95 5.42 4.28
C ASN A 1 13.33 4.67 3.09
N PRO A 2 12.33 3.79 3.32
CA PRO A 2 11.73 2.98 2.25
C PRO A 2 11.03 3.79 1.16
N ASP A 3 10.37 4.91 1.49
CA ASP A 3 9.77 5.80 0.49
C ASP A 3 10.82 6.34 -0.48
N ALA A 4 11.97 6.79 0.04
CA ALA A 4 13.07 7.27 -0.80
C ALA A 4 13.65 6.16 -1.69
N SER A 5 13.67 4.92 -1.19
CA SER A 5 14.07 3.75 -2.00
C SER A 5 13.05 3.45 -3.09
N ALA A 6 11.75 3.50 -2.76
CA ALA A 6 10.68 3.31 -3.74
C ALA A 6 10.74 4.39 -4.85
N GLU A 7 10.96 5.64 -4.46
CA GLU A 7 11.14 6.76 -5.40
C GLU A 7 12.33 6.54 -6.33
N LYS A 8 13.48 6.15 -5.79
CA LYS A 8 14.67 5.85 -6.58
C LYS A 8 14.42 4.75 -7.61
N PHE A 9 13.76 3.66 -7.21
CA PHE A 9 13.39 2.59 -8.15
C PHE A 9 12.42 3.09 -9.22
N ARG A 10 11.41 3.85 -8.85
CA ARG A 10 10.44 4.42 -9.78
C ARG A 10 11.11 5.28 -10.84
N MET A 11 11.99 6.18 -10.44
CA MET A 11 12.70 7.06 -11.34
C MET A 11 13.67 6.31 -12.26
N GLU A 12 14.34 5.27 -11.74
CA GLU A 12 15.25 4.47 -12.55
C GLU A 12 14.49 3.62 -13.59
N ILE A 13 13.35 3.06 -13.24
CA ILE A 13 12.48 2.35 -14.20
C ILE A 13 12.02 3.32 -15.30
N LYS A 14 11.61 4.54 -14.93
CA LYS A 14 11.24 5.57 -15.91
C LYS A 14 12.39 5.92 -16.85
N ARG A 15 13.59 6.10 -16.30
CA ARG A 15 14.80 6.40 -17.08
C ARG A 15 15.13 5.28 -18.08
N LEU A 16 15.04 4.02 -17.65
CA LEU A 16 15.39 2.85 -18.47
C LEU A 16 14.34 2.50 -19.51
N THR A 17 13.06 2.68 -19.19
CA THR A 17 11.95 2.17 -20.01
C THR A 17 11.04 3.24 -20.61
N GLY A 18 11.14 4.48 -20.14
CA GLY A 18 10.21 5.56 -20.48
C GLY A 18 8.81 5.41 -19.84
N LYS A 19 8.57 4.36 -19.05
CA LYS A 19 7.26 4.06 -18.46
C LYS A 19 7.10 4.67 -17.08
N ASN A 20 5.93 5.22 -16.81
CA ASN A 20 5.54 5.63 -15.47
C ASN A 20 4.92 4.42 -14.76
N VAL A 21 5.50 4.09 -13.61
CA VAL A 21 5.02 3.02 -12.71
C VAL A 21 4.88 3.57 -11.31
N ALA A 22 4.10 2.91 -10.47
CA ALA A 22 4.19 3.06 -9.03
C ALA A 22 5.10 1.96 -8.47
N VAL A 23 5.77 2.22 -7.36
CA VAL A 23 6.61 1.24 -6.66
C VAL A 23 6.15 1.14 -5.21
N ILE A 24 5.94 -0.09 -4.75
CA ILE A 24 5.65 -0.41 -3.36
C ILE A 24 6.76 -1.32 -2.86
N ILE A 25 7.39 -0.94 -1.76
CA ILE A 25 8.30 -1.81 -1.01
C ILE A 25 7.49 -2.39 0.13
N CYS A 26 7.54 -3.71 0.30
CA CYS A 26 6.76 -4.40 1.31
C CYS A 26 7.65 -5.30 2.19
N ASP A 27 7.13 -5.61 3.36
CA ASP A 27 7.71 -6.56 4.29
C ASP A 27 6.60 -7.32 5.01
N THR A 28 6.98 -8.43 5.63
CA THR A 28 6.07 -9.32 6.35
C THR A 28 5.65 -8.72 7.68
N TYR A 29 4.36 -8.81 8.00
CA TYR A 29 3.80 -8.27 9.22
C TYR A 29 2.77 -9.19 9.86
N SER A 30 2.77 -9.24 11.20
CA SER A 30 1.73 -9.92 11.98
C SER A 30 0.57 -8.97 12.26
N ARG A 31 -0.62 -9.53 12.41
CA ARG A 31 -1.83 -8.75 12.73
C ARG A 31 -2.39 -9.21 14.07
N PRO A 32 -2.91 -8.29 14.90
CA PRO A 32 -3.57 -8.64 16.15
C PRO A 32 -4.75 -9.60 15.91
N PHE A 33 -4.94 -10.56 16.82
CA PHE A 33 -6.07 -11.49 16.84
C PHE A 33 -6.24 -12.39 15.61
N ARG A 34 -5.21 -12.49 14.72
CA ARG A 34 -5.23 -13.36 13.55
C ARG A 34 -3.94 -14.16 13.45
N ARG A 35 -4.07 -15.43 13.06
CA ARG A 35 -2.91 -16.27 12.73
C ARG A 35 -2.42 -15.96 11.33
N GLY A 36 -1.14 -16.24 11.09
CA GLY A 36 -0.49 -16.00 9.82
C GLY A 36 0.03 -14.57 9.69
N GLN A 37 0.95 -14.37 8.78
CA GLN A 37 1.52 -13.08 8.42
C GLN A 37 1.09 -12.71 7.01
N VAL A 38 1.17 -11.44 6.67
CA VAL A 38 0.95 -10.92 5.32
C VAL A 38 1.97 -9.81 5.07
N ASN A 39 2.27 -9.52 3.81
CA ASN A 39 3.06 -8.34 3.49
C ASN A 39 2.24 -7.06 3.64
N PHE A 40 2.86 -6.04 4.21
CA PHE A 40 2.37 -4.67 4.25
C PHE A 40 3.34 -3.75 3.52
N ALA A 41 2.82 -2.64 3.01
CA ALA A 41 3.65 -1.61 2.42
C ALA A 41 4.47 -0.90 3.50
N ILE A 42 5.79 -0.84 3.31
CA ILE A 42 6.73 -0.10 4.17
C ILE A 42 7.32 1.11 3.45
N GLY A 43 7.11 1.23 2.16
CA GLY A 43 7.50 2.38 1.34
C GLY A 43 6.70 2.42 0.05
N VAL A 44 6.30 3.61 -0.38
CA VAL A 44 5.50 3.82 -1.58
C VAL A 44 6.04 5.00 -2.41
N SER A 45 5.88 4.92 -3.72
CA SER A 45 6.10 6.04 -4.63
C SER A 45 5.21 5.92 -5.86
N GLY A 46 4.59 7.01 -6.26
CA GLY A 46 3.78 7.07 -7.47
C GLY A 46 2.33 6.63 -7.31
N ILE A 47 1.86 6.34 -6.11
CA ILE A 47 0.48 5.89 -5.84
C ILE A 47 -0.02 6.45 -4.50
N LYS A 48 -1.29 6.83 -4.41
CA LYS A 48 -1.93 7.09 -3.13
C LYS A 48 -2.12 5.77 -2.39
N PRO A 49 -1.53 5.63 -1.18
CA PRO A 49 -1.60 4.38 -0.43
C PRO A 49 -2.98 4.10 0.15
N LEU A 50 -3.78 5.15 0.38
CA LEU A 50 -5.15 5.08 0.88
C LEU A 50 -6.15 5.48 -0.20
N LYS A 51 -7.24 4.72 -0.31
CA LYS A 51 -8.43 5.08 -1.07
C LYS A 51 -9.53 5.54 -0.12
N ASP A 52 -9.92 6.80 -0.24
CA ASP A 52 -10.96 7.39 0.60
C ASP A 52 -12.34 7.25 -0.03
N TYR A 53 -13.24 6.60 0.69
CA TYR A 53 -14.65 6.43 0.32
C TYR A 53 -15.58 7.34 1.12
N ARG A 54 -15.06 8.14 2.05
CA ARG A 54 -15.89 9.05 2.85
C ARG A 54 -16.59 10.05 1.93
N GLY A 55 -17.87 10.29 2.18
CA GLY A 55 -18.70 11.15 1.35
C GLY A 55 -19.27 10.47 0.08
N LYS A 56 -18.81 9.28 -0.29
CA LYS A 56 -19.41 8.51 -1.39
C LYS A 56 -20.67 7.79 -0.92
N ARG A 57 -21.60 7.56 -1.85
CA ARG A 57 -22.82 6.80 -1.60
C ARG A 57 -22.63 5.34 -2.00
N ASP A 58 -23.21 4.45 -1.20
CA ASP A 58 -23.35 3.04 -1.60
C ASP A 58 -24.53 2.86 -2.59
N LEU A 59 -24.79 1.61 -3.00
CA LEU A 59 -25.85 1.28 -3.94
C LEU A 59 -27.27 1.62 -3.41
N PHE A 60 -27.42 1.75 -2.10
CA PHE A 60 -28.69 2.06 -1.43
C PHE A 60 -28.80 3.53 -1.03
N GLY A 61 -27.83 4.37 -1.43
CA GLY A 61 -27.83 5.80 -1.18
C GLY A 61 -27.25 6.22 0.18
N TYR A 62 -26.74 5.28 1.00
CA TYR A 62 -26.10 5.60 2.27
C TYR A 62 -24.76 6.30 2.04
N VAL A 63 -24.53 7.43 2.71
CA VAL A 63 -23.26 8.17 2.64
C VAL A 63 -22.24 7.56 3.59
N LEU A 64 -21.15 7.03 3.03
CA LEU A 64 -20.05 6.46 3.80
C LEU A 64 -19.32 7.54 4.60
N LYS A 65 -19.15 7.34 5.91
CA LYS A 65 -18.59 8.35 6.83
C LYS A 65 -17.15 8.09 7.25
N VAL A 66 -16.76 6.81 7.31
CA VAL A 66 -15.45 6.40 7.91
C VAL A 66 -14.65 5.46 7.02
N LYS A 67 -15.17 5.09 5.83
CA LYS A 67 -14.56 4.04 5.01
C LYS A 67 -13.32 4.56 4.27
N THR A 68 -12.17 4.02 4.63
CA THR A 68 -10.92 4.11 3.87
C THR A 68 -10.39 2.70 3.60
N VAL A 69 -9.60 2.54 2.55
CA VAL A 69 -9.00 1.25 2.16
C VAL A 69 -7.51 1.45 1.96
N ALA A 70 -6.71 0.62 2.62
CA ALA A 70 -5.25 0.61 2.52
C ALA A 70 -4.81 -0.12 1.24
N VAL A 71 -4.95 0.55 0.10
CA VAL A 71 -4.72 -0.05 -1.23
C VAL A 71 -3.29 -0.56 -1.39
N ALA A 72 -2.30 0.15 -0.84
CA ALA A 72 -0.91 -0.29 -0.93
C ALA A 72 -0.68 -1.59 -0.16
N ASP A 73 -1.33 -1.76 1.00
CA ASP A 73 -1.26 -3.01 1.77
C ASP A 73 -1.95 -4.16 1.06
N GLU A 74 -3.10 -3.91 0.42
CA GLU A 74 -3.79 -4.93 -0.37
C GLU A 74 -2.93 -5.44 -1.53
N ILE A 75 -2.23 -4.53 -2.23
CA ILE A 75 -1.30 -4.88 -3.30
C ILE A 75 -0.10 -5.64 -2.74
N ALA A 76 0.48 -5.20 -1.62
CA ALA A 76 1.60 -5.87 -0.97
C ALA A 76 1.23 -7.30 -0.53
N ALA A 77 0.07 -7.47 0.10
CA ALA A 77 -0.43 -8.78 0.51
C ALA A 77 -0.70 -9.71 -0.69
N ALA A 78 -1.25 -9.19 -1.78
CA ALA A 78 -1.46 -9.96 -3.00
C ALA A 78 -0.13 -10.36 -3.67
N ALA A 79 0.88 -9.49 -3.64
CA ALA A 79 2.21 -9.80 -4.17
C ALA A 79 2.87 -10.97 -3.45
N GLU A 80 2.67 -11.08 -2.13
CA GLU A 80 3.25 -12.15 -1.31
C GLU A 80 2.87 -13.55 -1.79
N LEU A 81 1.68 -13.73 -2.35
CA LEU A 81 1.24 -15.02 -2.90
C LEU A 81 2.18 -15.57 -3.97
N LEU A 82 2.92 -14.71 -4.65
CA LEU A 82 3.91 -15.07 -5.66
C LEU A 82 5.34 -14.92 -5.14
N MET A 83 5.60 -13.96 -4.28
CA MET A 83 6.93 -13.70 -3.72
C MET A 83 7.36 -14.83 -2.79
N GLY A 84 6.42 -15.35 -2.00
CA GLY A 84 6.70 -16.36 -0.97
C GLY A 84 7.55 -15.84 0.18
N GLN A 85 7.92 -16.74 1.08
CA GLN A 85 8.66 -16.40 2.30
C GLN A 85 9.92 -17.26 2.48
N ALA A 86 10.26 -18.10 1.52
CA ALA A 86 11.37 -19.04 1.63
C ALA A 86 12.30 -18.99 0.41
N ALA A 87 12.24 -19.97 -0.47
CA ALA A 87 13.17 -20.14 -1.57
C ALA A 87 12.54 -19.89 -2.96
N GLU A 88 11.45 -19.19 -3.01
CA GLU A 88 10.72 -18.90 -4.25
C GLU A 88 11.49 -17.99 -5.22
N ALA A 89 12.48 -17.27 -4.70
CA ALA A 89 13.38 -16.40 -5.47
C ALA A 89 12.65 -15.39 -6.38
N THR A 90 11.49 -14.89 -5.95
CA THR A 90 10.64 -13.93 -6.67
C THR A 90 10.58 -12.60 -5.91
N PRO A 91 11.64 -11.76 -5.99
CA PRO A 91 11.71 -10.53 -5.19
C PRO A 91 10.84 -9.39 -5.74
N VAL A 92 10.27 -9.52 -6.92
CA VAL A 92 9.48 -8.47 -7.58
C VAL A 92 8.25 -9.06 -8.23
N VAL A 93 7.10 -8.42 -8.02
CA VAL A 93 5.82 -8.75 -8.68
C VAL A 93 5.29 -7.51 -9.38
N ILE A 94 4.79 -7.67 -10.60
CA ILE A 94 4.24 -6.59 -11.40
C ILE A 94 2.72 -6.75 -11.50
N PHE A 95 1.98 -5.75 -11.06
CA PHE A 95 0.55 -5.64 -11.26
C PHE A 95 0.27 -4.78 -12.50
N LYS A 96 -0.59 -5.28 -13.38
CA LYS A 96 -1.05 -4.58 -14.58
C LYS A 96 -2.57 -4.39 -14.53
N GLY A 97 -3.06 -3.31 -15.15
CA GLY A 97 -4.50 -3.10 -15.28
C GLY A 97 -5.16 -2.48 -14.05
N LEU A 98 -4.39 -1.83 -13.17
CA LEU A 98 -4.93 -1.17 -11.97
C LEU A 98 -5.41 0.27 -12.22
N GLN A 99 -5.40 0.75 -13.48
CA GLN A 99 -5.92 2.08 -13.84
C GLN A 99 -7.41 2.17 -13.49
N GLY A 100 -7.78 3.24 -12.78
CA GLY A 100 -9.14 3.44 -12.27
C GLY A 100 -9.46 2.70 -10.97
N ILE A 101 -8.63 1.75 -10.54
CA ILE A 101 -8.71 1.09 -9.23
C ILE A 101 -7.88 1.85 -8.22
N VAL A 102 -6.66 2.20 -8.60
CA VAL A 102 -5.71 2.97 -7.80
C VAL A 102 -5.58 4.40 -8.33
N GLU A 103 -5.20 5.33 -7.47
CA GLU A 103 -4.94 6.71 -7.84
C GLU A 103 -3.42 6.94 -7.87
N TYR A 104 -2.91 7.35 -9.03
CA TYR A 104 -1.51 7.72 -9.19
C TYR A 104 -1.27 9.12 -8.58
N CYS A 105 -0.17 9.26 -7.86
CA CYS A 105 0.23 10.50 -7.21
C CYS A 105 1.76 10.59 -7.18
N GLU A 106 2.33 11.72 -7.58
CA GLU A 106 3.79 11.88 -7.52
C GLU A 106 4.29 12.04 -6.09
N GLU A 107 3.55 12.77 -5.28
CA GLU A 107 3.82 12.94 -3.86
C GLU A 107 3.03 11.90 -3.05
N SER A 108 3.70 10.85 -2.64
CA SER A 108 3.10 9.78 -1.84
C SER A 108 4.05 9.34 -0.73
N SER A 109 3.49 8.91 0.38
CA SER A 109 4.26 8.40 1.52
C SER A 109 3.49 7.29 2.23
N VAL A 110 4.20 6.27 2.65
CA VAL A 110 3.66 5.20 3.49
C VAL A 110 3.13 5.73 4.84
N LYS A 111 3.57 6.89 5.26
CA LYS A 111 3.08 7.55 6.49
C LYS A 111 1.58 7.83 6.48
N GLU A 112 0.95 7.91 5.31
CA GLU A 112 -0.50 8.02 5.20
C GLU A 112 -1.25 6.78 5.71
N LEU A 113 -0.57 5.62 5.81
CA LEU A 113 -1.09 4.38 6.38
C LEU A 113 -0.90 4.30 7.91
N GLU A 114 -0.04 5.15 8.47
CA GLU A 114 0.27 5.12 9.89
C GLU A 114 -0.81 5.87 10.68
N ILE A 115 -1.23 5.26 11.79
CA ILE A 115 -2.12 5.92 12.77
C ILE A 115 -1.27 6.91 13.57
N THR A 116 -1.73 8.15 13.68
CA THR A 116 -1.05 9.15 14.51
C THR A 116 -1.16 8.78 15.98
N ARG A 117 -0.30 9.39 16.80
CA ARG A 117 -0.30 9.13 18.25
C ARG A 117 -1.64 9.51 18.90
N GLU A 118 -2.28 10.54 18.39
CA GLU A 118 -3.55 11.07 18.87
C GLU A 118 -4.73 10.17 18.50
N GLU A 119 -4.61 9.45 17.37
CA GLU A 119 -5.64 8.53 16.87
C GLU A 119 -5.50 7.12 17.45
N ASP A 120 -4.35 6.77 18.05
CA ASP A 120 -4.08 5.45 18.60
C ASP A 120 -4.77 5.24 19.95
N LEU A 121 -5.92 4.58 19.92
CA LEU A 121 -6.74 4.30 21.11
C LEU A 121 -6.04 3.38 22.13
N PHE A 122 -5.05 2.61 21.72
CA PHE A 122 -4.38 1.60 22.55
C PHE A 122 -3.06 2.10 23.14
N ARG A 123 -2.50 3.17 22.62
CA ARG A 123 -1.16 3.65 23.01
C ARG A 123 -1.03 4.06 24.49
N ASN A 124 -2.13 4.47 25.10
CA ASN A 124 -2.16 4.84 26.52
C ASN A 124 -2.65 3.69 27.42
N ALA A 125 -2.98 2.54 26.85
CA ALA A 125 -3.46 1.36 27.57
C ALA A 125 -2.37 0.29 27.77
N LEU A 126 -1.22 0.47 27.17
CA LEU A 126 0.00 -0.31 27.31
C LEU A 126 1.11 0.55 27.91
#